data_d3249df65248bdd74556068b2fac333e
#
_entry.id   d3249df65248bdd74556068b2fac333e
#
_cell.length_a   1.000
_cell.length_b   1.000
_cell.length_c   1.000
_cell.angle_alpha   90.00
_cell.angle_beta   90.00
_cell.angle_gamma   90.00
#
_symmetry.space_group_name_H-M   'P 1'
#
loop_
_entity.id
_entity.type
_entity.pdbx_description
1 polymer ?
#
loop_
_entity_poly.entity_id
_entity_poly.type
_entity_poly.pdbx_seq_one_letter_code
_entity_poly.pdbx_strand_id
1 'polypeptide(L)'
;MKREIIVHCWDGYPEYCWYPYVKKDLEAKGFAVSVPLMPETEAPKLAKWLPALEAAVVAPDQELYLIGHSAGCITILRYLEQLPSE
;
A
#
# COMPACT_ATOMS: atom_id res chain seq x y z
N MET A 1 6.01 -3.60 16.11
CA MET A 1 6.57 -2.56 15.25
C MET A 1 5.51 -2.03 14.31
N LYS A 2 5.44 -0.72 14.17
CA LYS A 2 4.50 -0.10 13.24
C LYS A 2 4.92 -0.37 11.80
N ARG A 3 3.94 -0.73 10.99
CA ARG A 3 4.16 -1.03 9.59
C ARG A 3 3.44 -0.01 8.72
N GLU A 4 4.08 0.39 7.64
CA GLU A 4 3.48 1.30 6.67
C GLU A 4 3.55 0.65 5.30
N ILE A 5 2.42 0.55 4.61
CA ILE A 5 2.38 0.06 3.23
C ILE A 5 1.90 1.20 2.34
N ILE A 6 2.70 1.54 1.34
CA ILE A 6 2.35 2.57 0.37
C ILE A 6 1.88 1.86 -0.90
N VAL A 7 0.65 2.16 -1.32
CA VAL A 7 0.10 1.60 -2.56
C VAL A 7 0.21 2.67 -3.63
N HIS A 8 1.04 2.39 -4.63
CA HIS A 8 1.40 3.37 -5.64
C HIS A 8 0.28 3.65 -6.64
N CYS A 9 0.51 4.62 -7.50
CA CYS A 9 -0.48 5.09 -8.47
C CYS A 9 -0.47 4.24 -9.74
N TRP A 10 -1.38 4.62 -10.67
CA TRP A 10 -1.41 4.07 -12.01
C TRP A 10 -0.04 4.28 -12.65
N ASP A 11 0.49 3.24 -13.27
CA ASP A 11 1.78 3.25 -13.93
C ASP A 11 2.93 3.59 -12.96
N GLY A 12 2.70 3.39 -11.66
CA GLY A 12 3.72 3.65 -10.66
C GLY A 12 4.59 2.42 -10.39
N TYR A 13 5.57 2.63 -9.53
CA TYR A 13 6.48 1.56 -9.09
C TYR A 13 7.15 2.03 -7.79
N PRO A 14 7.81 1.12 -7.06
CA PRO A 14 8.29 1.48 -5.71
C PRO A 14 9.23 2.67 -5.64
N GLU A 15 10.01 2.92 -6.69
CA GLU A 15 10.96 4.05 -6.71
C GLU A 15 10.38 5.31 -7.31
N TYR A 16 9.09 5.32 -7.63
CA TYR A 16 8.46 6.41 -8.37
C TYR A 16 8.13 7.59 -7.45
N CYS A 17 8.23 8.79 -8.03
CA CYS A 17 7.86 10.09 -7.44
C CYS A 17 8.31 10.24 -5.98
N TRP A 18 7.36 10.40 -5.02
CA TRP A 18 7.73 10.70 -3.63
C TRP A 18 7.88 9.46 -2.74
N TYR A 19 7.61 8.25 -3.26
CA TYR A 19 7.62 7.05 -2.42
C TYR A 19 8.94 6.80 -1.70
N PRO A 20 10.11 6.88 -2.37
CA PRO A 20 11.37 6.65 -1.66
C PRO A 20 11.63 7.65 -0.54
N TYR A 21 11.20 8.91 -0.74
CA TYR A 21 11.41 9.96 0.26
C TYR A 21 10.58 9.70 1.51
N VAL A 22 9.30 9.38 1.33
CA VAL A 22 8.42 9.09 2.46
C VAL A 22 8.86 7.81 3.16
N LYS A 23 9.25 6.79 2.39
CA LYS A 23 9.75 5.55 2.96
C LYS A 23 10.94 5.81 3.87
N LYS A 24 11.91 6.60 3.40
CA LYS A 24 13.09 6.91 4.18
C LYS A 24 12.73 7.67 5.46
N ASP A 25 11.85 8.66 5.35
CA ASP A 25 11.43 9.45 6.52
C ASP A 25 10.75 8.58 7.57
N LEU A 26 9.85 7.70 7.14
CA LEU A 26 9.12 6.84 8.07
C LEU A 26 10.02 5.78 8.70
N GLU A 27 10.95 5.24 7.92
CA GLU A 27 11.91 4.27 8.47
C GLU A 27 12.78 4.93 9.55
N ALA A 28 13.14 6.21 9.35
CA ALA A 28 13.90 6.94 10.36
C ALA A 28 13.09 7.13 11.65
N LYS A 29 11.78 7.03 11.58
CA LYS A 29 10.89 7.15 12.74
C LYS A 29 10.49 5.81 13.34
N GLY A 30 11.09 4.74 12.87
CA GLY A 30 10.87 3.40 13.42
C GLY A 30 9.81 2.57 12.74
N PHE A 31 9.26 3.03 11.61
CA PHE A 31 8.31 2.24 10.84
C PHE A 31 9.02 1.23 9.96
N ALA A 32 8.39 0.08 9.77
CA ALA A 32 8.79 -0.84 8.71
C ALA A 32 7.94 -0.49 7.49
N VAL A 33 8.57 0.00 6.43
CA VAL A 33 7.86 0.52 5.27
C VAL A 33 8.08 -0.36 4.05
N SER A 34 7.01 -0.67 3.34
CA SER A 34 7.09 -1.37 2.07
C SER A 34 6.25 -0.64 1.02
N VAL A 35 6.70 -0.71 -0.22
CA VAL A 35 5.99 -0.19 -1.37
C VAL A 35 5.90 -1.35 -2.37
N PRO A 36 4.91 -2.24 -2.20
CA PRO A 36 4.82 -3.41 -3.09
C PRO A 36 4.51 -2.98 -4.52
N LEU A 37 5.15 -3.63 -5.47
CA LEU A 37 4.86 -3.38 -6.89
C LEU A 37 3.54 -4.07 -7.22
N MET A 38 2.55 -3.29 -7.64
CA MET A 38 1.25 -3.83 -8.04
C MET A 38 1.34 -4.45 -9.44
N PRO A 39 0.52 -5.47 -9.73
CA PRO A 39 0.56 -6.11 -11.05
C PRO A 39 -0.07 -5.22 -12.12
N GLU A 40 0.49 -5.28 -13.34
CA GLU A 40 -0.06 -4.59 -14.51
C GLU A 40 -0.33 -3.10 -14.23
N THR A 41 0.70 -2.41 -13.76
CA THR A 41 0.57 -1.01 -13.32
C THR A 41 0.10 -0.06 -14.40
N GLU A 42 0.36 -0.37 -15.68
CA GLU A 42 -0.05 0.46 -16.80
C GLU A 42 -1.55 0.33 -17.09
N ALA A 43 -2.21 -0.65 -16.53
CA ALA A 43 -3.65 -0.85 -16.68
C ALA A 43 -4.21 -1.43 -15.38
N PRO A 44 -4.31 -0.62 -14.32
CA PRO A 44 -4.70 -1.11 -13.00
C PRO A 44 -6.08 -1.74 -13.01
N LYS A 45 -6.17 -2.91 -12.39
CA LYS A 45 -7.44 -3.60 -12.21
C LYS A 45 -7.60 -3.95 -10.73
N LEU A 46 -8.69 -3.52 -10.15
CA LEU A 46 -8.96 -3.78 -8.74
C LEU A 46 -8.92 -5.28 -8.44
N ALA A 47 -9.44 -6.10 -9.37
CA ALA A 47 -9.46 -7.56 -9.18
C ALA A 47 -8.05 -8.15 -9.04
N LYS A 48 -7.01 -7.42 -9.47
CA LYS A 48 -5.63 -7.88 -9.34
C LYS A 48 -4.87 -7.13 -8.24
N TRP A 49 -5.16 -5.84 -8.08
CA TRP A 49 -4.47 -5.04 -7.08
C TRP A 49 -4.92 -5.38 -5.67
N LEU A 50 -6.20 -5.70 -5.49
CA LEU A 50 -6.73 -6.02 -4.17
C LEU A 50 -6.08 -7.28 -3.58
N PRO A 51 -6.00 -8.41 -4.31
CA PRO A 51 -5.27 -9.56 -3.79
C PRO A 51 -3.79 -9.29 -3.54
N ALA A 52 -3.17 -8.44 -4.37
CA ALA A 52 -1.76 -8.08 -4.17
C ALA A 52 -1.57 -7.31 -2.87
N LEU A 53 -2.49 -6.40 -2.55
CA LEU A 53 -2.44 -5.67 -1.28
C LEU A 53 -2.68 -6.62 -0.11
N GLU A 54 -3.64 -7.52 -0.23
CA GLU A 54 -3.91 -8.51 0.82
C GLU A 54 -2.67 -9.35 1.12
N ALA A 55 -1.97 -9.76 0.08
CA ALA A 55 -0.75 -10.56 0.24
C ALA A 55 0.36 -9.75 0.92
N ALA A 56 0.45 -8.45 0.61
CA ALA A 56 1.46 -7.58 1.22
C ALA A 56 1.17 -7.31 2.69
N VAL A 57 -0.11 -7.19 3.04
CA VAL A 57 -0.51 -6.96 4.44
C VAL A 57 -0.30 -8.19 5.30
N VAL A 58 -0.59 -9.36 4.75
CA VAL A 58 -0.60 -10.66 5.43
C VAL A 58 -1.72 -10.72 6.46
N ALA A 59 -1.58 -9.99 7.57
CA ALA A 59 -2.62 -9.94 8.60
C ALA A 59 -2.74 -8.50 9.11
N PRO A 60 -3.93 -7.89 9.01
CA PRO A 60 -4.10 -6.53 9.50
C PRO A 60 -4.10 -6.51 11.04
N ASP A 61 -3.56 -5.42 11.59
CA ASP A 61 -3.57 -5.19 13.03
C ASP A 61 -3.57 -3.69 13.29
N GLN A 62 -3.53 -3.30 14.55
CA GLN A 62 -3.61 -1.90 14.95
C GLN A 62 -2.35 -1.11 14.65
N GLU A 63 -1.26 -1.78 14.29
CA GLU A 63 0.00 -1.11 13.95
C GLU A 63 0.22 -1.00 12.45
N LEU A 64 -0.79 -1.34 11.65
CA LEU A 64 -0.73 -1.21 10.21
C LEU A 64 -1.24 0.15 9.77
N TYR A 65 -0.45 0.85 8.96
CA TYR A 65 -0.82 2.13 8.36
C TYR A 65 -0.75 1.98 6.84
N LEU A 66 -1.71 2.58 6.16
CA LEU A 66 -1.81 2.49 4.70
C LEU A 66 -1.79 3.89 4.11
N ILE A 67 -0.95 4.08 3.11
CA ILE A 67 -0.90 5.32 2.35
C ILE A 67 -1.18 4.97 0.90
N GLY A 68 -2.13 5.67 0.29
CA GLY A 68 -2.47 5.44 -1.10
C GLY A 68 -2.19 6.67 -1.95
N HIS A 69 -1.92 6.43 -3.22
CA HIS A 69 -1.73 7.49 -4.19
C HIS A 69 -2.56 7.16 -5.44
N SER A 70 -3.57 7.97 -5.72
CA SER A 70 -4.44 7.83 -6.90
C SER A 70 -5.10 6.44 -6.90
N ALA A 71 -4.81 5.57 -7.86
CA ALA A 71 -5.38 4.22 -7.92
C ALA A 71 -5.11 3.42 -6.64
N GLY A 72 -4.01 3.72 -5.96
CA GLY A 72 -3.71 3.09 -4.68
C GLY A 72 -4.72 3.43 -3.60
N CYS A 73 -5.25 4.66 -3.62
CA CYS A 73 -6.28 5.05 -2.65
C CYS A 73 -7.54 4.20 -2.80
N ILE A 74 -7.96 3.98 -4.04
CA ILE A 74 -9.16 3.16 -4.30
C ILE A 74 -8.94 1.73 -3.83
N THR A 75 -7.76 1.19 -4.09
CA THR A 75 -7.42 -0.16 -3.67
C THR A 75 -7.49 -0.29 -2.14
N ILE A 76 -6.95 0.69 -1.43
CA ILE A 76 -6.98 0.68 0.03
C ILE A 76 -8.42 0.75 0.54
N LEU A 77 -9.25 1.63 -0.04
CA LEU A 77 -10.64 1.74 0.41
C LEU A 77 -11.40 0.43 0.22
N ARG A 78 -11.20 -0.23 -0.91
CA ARG A 78 -11.83 -1.53 -1.15
C ARG A 78 -11.32 -2.60 -0.20
N TYR A 79 -10.03 -2.55 0.11
CA TYR A 79 -9.46 -3.46 1.09
C TYR A 79 -10.09 -3.27 2.46
N LEU A 80 -10.23 -2.02 2.90
CA LEU A 80 -10.80 -1.74 4.22
C LEU A 80 -12.25 -2.17 4.32
N GLU A 81 -13.02 -2.10 3.23
CA GLU A 81 -14.41 -2.55 3.20
C GLU A 81 -14.55 -4.03 3.53
N GLN A 82 -13.52 -4.81 3.27
CA GLN A 82 -13.57 -6.26 3.48
C GLN A 82 -13.22 -6.66 4.90
N LEU A 83 -12.67 -5.74 5.69
CA LEU A 83 -12.26 -6.07 7.04
C LEU A 83 -13.46 -6.06 7.99
N PRO A 84 -13.46 -6.96 8.98
CA PRO A 84 -14.55 -6.95 9.96
C PRO A 84 -14.52 -5.67 10.79
N SER A 85 -15.70 -5.22 11.20
CA SER A 85 -15.80 -4.09 12.12
C SER A 85 -15.32 -4.52 13.49
N GLU A 86 -14.68 -3.60 14.18
CA GLU A 86 -14.21 -3.83 15.53
C GLU A 86 -15.27 -3.53 16.56
#